data_9a2092107eff0390a348f91b273c7054
#
_entry.id   9a2092107eff0390a348f91b273c7054
#
_cell.length_a   1.000
_cell.length_b   1.000
_cell.length_c   1.000
_cell.angle_alpha   90.00
_cell.angle_beta   90.00
_cell.angle_gamma   90.00
#
_symmetry.space_group_name_H-M   'P 1'
#
loop_
_entity.id
_entity.type
_entity.pdbx_description
1 polymer ?
#
loop_
_entity_poly.entity_id
_entity_poly.type
_entity_poly.pdbx_seq_one_letter_code
_entity_poly.pdbx_strand_id
1 'polypeptide(L)'
;DVAVTGVQPCALPICRRCPSFRDTAHLRKVLDGAIGQEILASCEGQGFVGLAFYDSGARSIYAKKAVKTLADAKGLKLRVQQSDLCVAMAAAMGTNATPMPIGEVYTGLKTGLIDAAENNIPSFEGFRHFEAVKFYSRTEHSMAPEMLLMSKRVWDKLKPAEQAAVKAAAVESVALQ
;
A
#
# COMPACT_ATOMS: atom_id res chain seq x y z
N ASP A 1 -4.63 16.36 20.42
CA ASP A 1 -4.62 14.98 19.90
C ASP A 1 -4.72 15.03 18.38
N VAL A 2 -3.58 15.03 17.72
CA VAL A 2 -3.50 14.81 16.29
C VAL A 2 -3.58 13.30 16.10
N ALA A 3 -4.78 12.79 15.94
CA ALA A 3 -4.95 11.40 15.55
C ALA A 3 -4.46 11.25 14.11
N VAL A 4 -3.28 10.68 13.94
CA VAL A 4 -2.87 10.07 12.69
C VAL A 4 -3.72 8.78 12.57
N THR A 5 -4.97 8.96 12.15
CA THR A 5 -5.88 7.84 12.00
C THR A 5 -5.79 7.33 10.57
N GLY A 6 -5.14 6.18 10.47
CA GLY A 6 -5.49 5.20 9.46
C GLY A 6 -4.90 5.47 8.09
N VAL A 7 -3.86 4.72 7.76
CA VAL A 7 -3.59 4.33 6.39
C VAL A 7 -4.82 3.59 5.87
N GLN A 8 -5.80 4.35 5.35
CA GLN A 8 -6.85 3.73 4.55
C GLN A 8 -6.24 3.37 3.20
N PRO A 9 -6.41 2.14 2.72
CA PRO A 9 -6.07 1.83 1.34
C PRO A 9 -6.85 2.79 0.46
N CYS A 10 -6.14 3.52 -0.38
CA CYS A 10 -6.67 4.59 -1.21
C CYS A 10 -7.79 4.05 -2.11
N ALA A 11 -9.04 4.33 -1.77
CA ALA A 11 -10.20 4.04 -2.60
C ALA A 11 -10.39 5.09 -3.72
N LEU A 12 -9.38 5.92 -3.98
CA LEU A 12 -9.42 6.89 -5.06
C LEU A 12 -9.39 6.19 -6.43
N PRO A 13 -10.05 6.77 -7.45
CA PRO A 13 -10.11 6.18 -8.81
C PRO A 13 -8.76 5.83 -9.42
N ILE A 14 -7.68 6.43 -8.94
CA ILE A 14 -6.32 6.18 -9.41
C ILE A 14 -5.82 4.78 -9.06
N CYS A 15 -6.30 4.19 -7.96
CA CYS A 15 -5.98 2.80 -7.61
C CYS A 15 -6.72 1.77 -8.47
N ARG A 16 -7.72 2.19 -9.25
CA ARG A 16 -8.44 1.31 -10.19
C ARG A 16 -7.64 1.01 -11.46
N ARG A 17 -6.65 1.83 -11.77
CA ARG A 17 -5.65 1.54 -12.80
C ARG A 17 -4.35 1.30 -12.07
N CYS A 18 -4.03 0.05 -11.77
CA CYS A 18 -2.73 -0.29 -11.21
C CYS A 18 -1.67 0.27 -12.16
N PRO A 19 -1.03 1.40 -11.85
CA PRO A 19 0.00 1.91 -12.71
C PRO A 19 1.17 0.94 -12.58
N SER A 20 1.49 0.28 -13.64
CA SER A 20 2.71 -0.49 -13.71
C SER A 20 3.87 0.49 -13.73
N PHE A 21 4.33 0.92 -12.56
CA PHE A 21 5.59 1.62 -12.45
C PHE A 21 6.72 0.64 -12.77
N ARG A 22 7.67 1.07 -13.57
CA ARG A 22 8.81 0.23 -13.97
C ARG A 22 9.76 -0.02 -12.80
N ASP A 23 9.92 0.98 -11.95
CA ASP A 23 10.81 1.01 -10.80
C ASP A 23 10.44 2.18 -9.87
N THR A 24 11.08 2.26 -8.71
CA THR A 24 10.89 3.33 -7.72
C THR A 24 11.22 4.71 -8.28
N ALA A 25 12.22 4.83 -9.16
CA ALA A 25 12.58 6.11 -9.77
C ALA A 25 11.46 6.62 -10.69
N HIS A 26 10.83 5.73 -11.45
CA HIS A 26 9.66 6.06 -12.27
C HIS A 26 8.46 6.44 -11.39
N LEU A 27 8.20 5.68 -10.31
CA LEU A 27 7.17 6.00 -9.32
C LEU A 27 7.36 7.43 -8.78
N ARG A 28 8.55 7.75 -8.27
CA ARG A 28 8.88 9.07 -7.73
C ARG A 28 8.71 10.17 -8.76
N LYS A 29 9.24 9.98 -9.96
CA LYS A 29 9.09 10.97 -11.05
C LYS A 29 7.63 11.32 -11.36
N VAL A 30 6.73 10.35 -11.27
CA VAL A 30 5.29 10.57 -11.50
C VAL A 30 4.65 11.26 -10.29
N LEU A 31 4.93 10.79 -9.07
CA LEU A 31 4.28 11.27 -7.86
C LEU A 31 4.79 12.65 -7.42
N ASP A 32 6.06 12.93 -7.63
CA ASP A 32 6.64 14.25 -7.33
C ASP A 32 6.37 15.28 -8.44
N GLY A 33 5.88 14.83 -9.59
CA GLY A 33 5.55 15.65 -10.75
C GLY A 33 4.11 16.19 -10.73
N ALA A 34 3.72 16.80 -11.87
CA ALA A 34 2.40 17.41 -12.04
C ALA A 34 1.23 16.45 -11.78
N ILE A 35 1.35 15.19 -12.19
CA ILE A 35 0.32 14.17 -11.98
C ILE A 35 0.09 13.93 -10.47
N GLY A 36 1.18 13.78 -9.70
CA GLY A 36 1.07 13.60 -8.25
C GLY A 36 0.45 14.81 -7.57
N GLN A 37 0.80 16.02 -7.98
CA GLN A 37 0.21 17.25 -7.44
C GLN A 37 -1.29 17.35 -7.75
N GLU A 38 -1.72 16.98 -8.95
CA GLU A 38 -3.13 16.92 -9.32
C GLU A 38 -3.91 15.92 -8.44
N ILE A 39 -3.29 14.75 -8.16
CA ILE A 39 -3.89 13.75 -7.29
C ILE A 39 -4.04 14.28 -5.86
N LEU A 40 -2.99 14.88 -5.30
CA LEU A 40 -3.04 15.48 -3.95
C LEU A 40 -4.12 16.57 -3.87
N ALA A 41 -4.21 17.41 -4.89
CA ALA A 41 -5.24 18.46 -4.96
C ALA A 41 -6.65 17.88 -5.03
N SER A 42 -6.87 16.78 -5.72
CA SER A 42 -8.19 16.14 -5.83
C SER A 42 -8.77 15.65 -4.49
N CYS A 43 -7.92 15.46 -3.48
CA CYS A 43 -8.33 15.05 -2.14
C CYS A 43 -9.18 16.11 -1.44
N GLU A 44 -9.08 17.39 -1.82
CA GLU A 44 -9.84 18.47 -1.18
C GLU A 44 -11.34 18.29 -1.37
N GLY A 45 -11.78 17.82 -2.53
CA GLY A 45 -13.18 17.50 -2.80
C GLY A 45 -13.74 16.39 -1.92
N GLN A 46 -12.88 15.61 -1.27
CA GLN A 46 -13.24 14.54 -0.34
C GLN A 46 -13.05 14.94 1.13
N GLY A 47 -12.77 16.20 1.41
CA GLY A 47 -12.58 16.72 2.75
C GLY A 47 -11.18 16.47 3.37
N PHE A 48 -10.19 16.21 2.52
CA PHE A 48 -8.80 16.00 2.93
C PHE A 48 -7.85 16.92 2.17
N VAL A 49 -6.74 17.29 2.82
CA VAL A 49 -5.62 17.96 2.19
C VAL A 49 -4.49 16.95 1.99
N GLY A 50 -4.11 16.71 0.73
CA GLY A 50 -2.98 15.89 0.37
C GLY A 50 -1.67 16.63 0.65
N LEU A 51 -0.75 16.01 1.39
CA LEU A 51 0.50 16.64 1.82
C LEU A 51 1.71 16.07 1.09
N ALA A 52 1.83 14.75 0.99
CA ALA A 52 2.94 14.08 0.35
C ALA A 52 2.57 12.65 -0.06
N PHE A 53 3.39 12.05 -0.92
CA PHE A 53 3.36 10.61 -1.20
C PHE A 53 4.52 9.91 -0.51
N TYR A 54 4.23 8.75 0.08
CA TYR A 54 5.21 7.82 0.61
C TYR A 54 5.33 6.60 -0.29
N ASP A 55 6.52 5.99 -0.29
CA ASP A 55 6.81 4.75 -0.99
C ASP A 55 7.08 3.65 0.05
N SER A 56 6.11 2.80 0.28
CA SER A 56 6.27 1.66 1.20
C SER A 56 6.91 0.44 0.53
N GLY A 57 7.46 0.62 -0.67
CA GLY A 57 8.12 -0.42 -1.44
C GLY A 57 7.19 -1.30 -2.26
N ALA A 58 7.79 -2.13 -3.11
CA ALA A 58 7.07 -3.05 -3.96
C ALA A 58 6.45 -4.20 -3.12
N ARG A 59 5.23 -4.57 -3.50
CA ARG A 59 4.52 -5.70 -2.91
C ARG A 59 4.98 -7.00 -3.54
N SER A 60 5.14 -8.00 -2.69
CA SER A 60 5.64 -9.33 -3.09
C SER A 60 4.89 -10.43 -2.36
N ILE A 61 4.95 -11.65 -2.89
CA ILE A 61 4.29 -12.82 -2.30
C ILE A 61 5.19 -13.44 -1.23
N TYR A 62 4.62 -13.76 -0.09
CA TYR A 62 5.26 -14.55 0.95
C TYR A 62 4.42 -15.76 1.33
N ALA A 63 5.07 -16.90 1.53
CA ALA A 63 4.42 -18.19 1.70
C ALA A 63 5.28 -19.19 2.49
N LYS A 64 4.70 -20.36 2.80
CA LYS A 64 5.43 -21.49 3.40
C LYS A 64 6.45 -22.12 2.44
N LYS A 65 6.27 -21.92 1.12
CA LYS A 65 7.17 -22.37 0.04
C LYS A 65 7.56 -21.19 -0.84
N ALA A 66 8.73 -21.26 -1.46
CA ALA A 66 9.17 -20.24 -2.40
C ALA A 66 8.27 -20.21 -3.64
N VAL A 67 7.87 -19.02 -4.08
CA VAL A 67 7.11 -18.78 -5.32
C VAL A 67 8.06 -18.10 -6.32
N LYS A 68 8.61 -18.87 -7.24
CA LYS A 68 9.59 -18.40 -8.24
C LYS A 68 8.97 -18.17 -9.60
N THR A 69 7.86 -18.85 -9.89
CA THR A 69 7.15 -18.82 -11.17
C THR A 69 5.65 -18.71 -10.94
N LEU A 70 4.88 -18.39 -11.98
CA LEU A 70 3.41 -18.43 -11.92
C LEU A 70 2.90 -19.85 -11.66
N ALA A 71 3.63 -20.88 -12.08
CA ALA A 71 3.27 -22.27 -11.80
C ALA A 71 3.33 -22.57 -10.30
N ASP A 72 4.28 -22.01 -9.57
CA ASP A 72 4.38 -22.18 -8.11
C ASP A 72 3.24 -21.47 -7.36
N ALA A 73 2.70 -20.40 -7.94
CA ALA A 73 1.59 -19.65 -7.37
C ALA A 73 0.25 -20.32 -7.60
N LYS A 74 0.13 -21.16 -8.64
CA LYS A 74 -1.13 -21.75 -9.07
C LYS A 74 -1.82 -22.55 -7.95
N GLY A 75 -3.08 -22.19 -7.69
CA GLY A 75 -3.92 -22.85 -6.70
C GLY A 75 -3.63 -22.50 -5.23
N LEU A 76 -2.61 -21.69 -4.93
CA LEU A 76 -2.39 -21.21 -3.57
C LEU A 76 -3.57 -20.37 -3.09
N LYS A 77 -4.01 -20.60 -1.86
CA LYS A 77 -4.93 -19.69 -1.16
C LYS A 77 -4.17 -18.42 -0.80
N LEU A 78 -4.19 -17.46 -1.71
CA LEU A 78 -3.49 -16.19 -1.56
C LEU A 78 -4.38 -15.16 -0.87
N ARG A 79 -3.99 -14.74 0.31
CA ARG A 79 -4.64 -13.59 0.96
C ARG A 79 -4.34 -12.33 0.17
N VAL A 80 -5.38 -11.56 -0.09
CA VAL A 80 -5.30 -10.24 -0.71
C VAL A 80 -6.10 -9.21 0.11
N GLN A 81 -5.92 -7.95 -0.19
CA GLN A 81 -6.76 -6.88 0.35
C GLN A 81 -8.20 -7.03 -0.15
N GLN A 82 -9.16 -6.53 0.63
CA GLN A 82 -10.60 -6.55 0.30
C GLN A 82 -10.91 -5.52 -0.81
N SER A 83 -10.44 -5.82 -2.02
CA SER A 83 -10.58 -4.98 -3.20
C SER A 83 -10.73 -5.86 -4.43
N ASP A 84 -11.68 -5.53 -5.30
CA ASP A 84 -11.93 -6.24 -6.57
C ASP A 84 -10.67 -6.29 -7.44
N LEU A 85 -9.86 -5.22 -7.42
CA LEU A 85 -8.59 -5.18 -8.13
C LEU A 85 -7.61 -6.24 -7.63
N CYS A 86 -7.47 -6.36 -6.30
CA CYS A 86 -6.57 -7.35 -5.71
C CYS A 86 -7.05 -8.78 -5.95
N VAL A 87 -8.37 -8.99 -5.92
CA VAL A 87 -8.97 -10.28 -6.27
C VAL A 87 -8.70 -10.64 -7.73
N ALA A 88 -8.91 -9.69 -8.65
CA ALA A 88 -8.64 -9.89 -10.07
C ALA A 88 -7.16 -10.15 -10.37
N MET A 89 -6.27 -9.44 -9.68
CA MET A 89 -4.81 -9.64 -9.76
C MET A 89 -4.43 -11.07 -9.32
N ALA A 90 -4.92 -11.52 -8.18
CA ALA A 90 -4.66 -12.86 -7.66
C ALA A 90 -5.20 -13.95 -8.61
N ALA A 91 -6.41 -13.76 -9.15
CA ALA A 91 -6.98 -14.66 -10.15
C ALA A 91 -6.13 -14.72 -11.43
N ALA A 92 -5.62 -13.58 -11.91
CA ALA A 92 -4.73 -13.53 -13.07
C ALA A 92 -3.40 -14.26 -12.84
N MET A 93 -2.93 -14.37 -11.60
CA MET A 93 -1.78 -15.18 -11.20
C MET A 93 -2.11 -16.68 -11.08
N GLY A 94 -3.36 -17.07 -11.23
CA GLY A 94 -3.82 -18.45 -11.08
C GLY A 94 -3.97 -18.89 -9.62
N THR A 95 -3.99 -17.96 -8.66
CA THR A 95 -4.19 -18.23 -7.24
C THR A 95 -5.67 -18.23 -6.87
N ASN A 96 -6.00 -18.81 -5.71
CA ASN A 96 -7.32 -18.70 -5.10
C ASN A 96 -7.31 -17.48 -4.16
N ALA A 97 -7.88 -16.37 -4.61
CA ALA A 97 -7.95 -15.14 -3.85
C ALA A 97 -8.78 -15.32 -2.56
N THR A 98 -8.22 -14.92 -1.44
CA THR A 98 -8.88 -14.94 -0.13
C THR A 98 -8.84 -13.52 0.46
N PRO A 99 -9.84 -12.66 0.18
CA PRO A 99 -9.92 -11.31 0.73
C PRO A 99 -10.03 -11.36 2.27
N MET A 100 -9.13 -10.65 2.97
CA MET A 100 -9.05 -10.72 4.42
C MET A 100 -8.39 -9.45 5.00
N PRO A 101 -8.88 -8.92 6.15
CA PRO A 101 -8.22 -7.82 6.86
C PRO A 101 -6.78 -8.18 7.25
N ILE A 102 -5.90 -7.17 7.29
CA ILE A 102 -4.47 -7.40 7.58
C ILE A 102 -4.24 -8.04 8.96
N GLY A 103 -5.06 -7.68 9.96
CA GLY A 103 -4.92 -8.21 11.32
C GLY A 103 -5.19 -9.71 11.46
N GLU A 104 -5.86 -10.33 10.48
CA GLU A 104 -6.18 -11.77 10.49
C GLU A 104 -5.13 -12.63 9.76
N VAL A 105 -4.24 -11.98 9.00
CA VAL A 105 -3.29 -12.68 8.12
C VAL A 105 -2.33 -13.57 8.89
N TYR A 106 -1.78 -13.10 10.01
CA TYR A 106 -0.88 -13.89 10.84
C TYR A 106 -1.51 -15.21 11.28
N THR A 107 -2.72 -15.13 11.84
CA THR A 107 -3.49 -16.31 12.26
C THR A 107 -3.84 -17.20 11.08
N GLY A 108 -4.29 -16.62 9.98
CA GLY A 108 -4.62 -17.36 8.76
C GLY A 108 -3.45 -18.17 8.20
N LEU A 109 -2.24 -17.60 8.19
CA LEU A 109 -1.01 -18.28 7.80
C LEU A 109 -0.62 -19.39 8.77
N LYS A 110 -0.72 -19.13 10.09
CA LYS A 110 -0.39 -20.12 11.12
C LYS A 110 -1.30 -21.33 11.08
N THR A 111 -2.61 -21.11 10.96
CA THR A 111 -3.62 -22.18 10.95
C THR A 111 -3.72 -22.91 9.60
N GLY A 112 -3.17 -22.35 8.51
CA GLY A 112 -3.30 -22.90 7.18
C GLY A 112 -4.64 -22.59 6.50
N LEU A 113 -5.39 -21.62 7.04
CA LEU A 113 -6.57 -21.07 6.37
C LEU A 113 -6.17 -20.44 5.02
N ILE A 114 -5.00 -19.82 4.96
CA ILE A 114 -4.34 -19.32 3.76
C ILE A 114 -2.94 -19.91 3.64
N ASP A 115 -2.46 -20.09 2.41
CA ASP A 115 -1.13 -20.66 2.12
C ASP A 115 -0.07 -19.57 1.95
N ALA A 116 -0.52 -18.41 1.48
CA ALA A 116 0.31 -17.27 1.13
C ALA A 116 -0.42 -15.95 1.39
N ALA A 117 0.36 -14.88 1.46
CA ALA A 117 -0.16 -13.52 1.41
C ALA A 117 0.81 -12.65 0.58
N GLU A 118 0.38 -11.44 0.25
CA GLU A 118 1.18 -10.47 -0.48
C GLU A 118 1.19 -9.13 0.25
N ASN A 119 2.34 -8.52 0.33
CA ASN A 119 2.51 -7.17 0.86
C ASN A 119 3.97 -6.71 0.65
N ASN A 120 4.27 -5.46 1.10
CA ASN A 120 5.61 -4.90 1.17
C ASN A 120 6.39 -5.44 2.39
N ILE A 121 7.70 -5.20 2.42
CA ILE A 121 8.57 -5.66 3.51
C ILE A 121 8.21 -5.02 4.86
N PRO A 122 7.96 -3.70 4.97
CA PRO A 122 7.57 -3.10 6.24
C PRO A 122 6.33 -3.74 6.88
N SER A 123 5.32 -4.07 6.06
CA SER A 123 4.14 -4.78 6.56
C SER A 123 4.45 -6.23 6.96
N PHE A 124 5.28 -6.93 6.18
CA PHE A 124 5.69 -8.31 6.49
C PHE A 124 6.42 -8.39 7.84
N GLU A 125 7.26 -7.41 8.14
CA GLU A 125 7.99 -7.29 9.41
C GLU A 125 7.07 -6.78 10.53
N GLY A 126 6.37 -5.67 10.32
CA GLY A 126 5.56 -5.00 11.34
C GLY A 126 4.43 -5.87 11.89
N PHE A 127 3.81 -6.69 11.03
CA PHE A 127 2.80 -7.68 11.44
C PHE A 127 3.41 -9.05 11.80
N ARG A 128 4.74 -9.18 11.82
CA ARG A 128 5.48 -10.38 12.19
C ARG A 128 5.11 -11.62 11.36
N HIS A 129 4.71 -11.43 10.12
CA HIS A 129 4.30 -12.54 9.24
C HIS A 129 5.45 -13.51 8.98
N PHE A 130 6.72 -13.07 9.11
CA PHE A 130 7.91 -13.91 9.00
C PHE A 130 7.96 -15.06 10.03
N GLU A 131 7.23 -14.98 11.12
CA GLU A 131 7.10 -16.08 12.08
C GLU A 131 6.19 -17.21 11.58
N ALA A 132 5.24 -16.87 10.69
CA ALA A 132 4.28 -17.82 10.15
C ALA A 132 4.78 -18.47 8.85
N VAL A 133 5.57 -17.75 8.05
CA VAL A 133 6.08 -18.19 6.75
C VAL A 133 7.56 -17.85 6.60
N LYS A 134 8.30 -18.64 5.82
CA LYS A 134 9.76 -18.54 5.73
C LYS A 134 10.29 -18.01 4.41
N PHE A 135 9.43 -17.86 3.41
CA PHE A 135 9.84 -17.41 2.08
C PHE A 135 9.13 -16.13 1.73
N TYR A 136 9.91 -15.08 1.47
CA TYR A 136 9.48 -13.83 0.86
C TYR A 136 10.02 -13.84 -0.58
N SER A 137 9.14 -14.06 -1.54
CA SER A 137 9.49 -14.14 -2.96
C SER A 137 9.32 -12.76 -3.58
N ARG A 138 10.42 -12.11 -3.95
CA ARG A 138 10.41 -10.76 -4.53
C ARG A 138 9.79 -10.76 -5.92
N THR A 139 8.47 -10.92 -5.96
CA THR A 139 7.70 -10.87 -7.21
C THR A 139 7.49 -9.44 -7.70
N GLU A 140 7.54 -8.45 -6.80
CA GLU A 140 7.46 -7.01 -7.06
C GLU A 140 6.33 -6.65 -8.05
N HIS A 141 5.20 -7.35 -7.90
CA HIS A 141 4.09 -7.34 -8.85
C HIS A 141 3.20 -6.10 -8.74
N SER A 142 3.36 -5.30 -7.69
CA SER A 142 2.59 -4.08 -7.48
C SER A 142 3.40 -3.08 -6.67
N MET A 143 3.23 -1.80 -6.98
CA MET A 143 3.70 -0.67 -6.18
C MET A 143 2.48 0.16 -5.82
N ALA A 144 2.21 0.32 -4.53
CA ALA A 144 1.09 1.08 -4.01
C ALA A 144 1.61 2.29 -3.22
N PRO A 145 1.63 3.48 -3.82
CA PRO A 145 2.03 4.67 -3.09
C PRO A 145 1.01 4.97 -2.00
N GLU A 146 1.49 5.45 -0.87
CA GLU A 146 0.69 5.89 0.25
C GLU A 146 0.60 7.42 0.24
N MET A 147 -0.54 7.96 0.67
CA MET A 147 -0.70 9.42 0.77
C MET A 147 -0.76 9.85 2.21
N LEU A 148 0.04 10.83 2.56
CA LEU A 148 -0.10 11.57 3.81
C LEU A 148 -1.22 12.60 3.65
N LEU A 149 -2.29 12.41 4.39
CA LEU A 149 -3.49 13.23 4.32
C LEU A 149 -3.78 13.91 5.66
N MET A 150 -4.27 15.14 5.61
CA MET A 150 -4.79 15.86 6.76
C MET A 150 -6.27 16.17 6.57
N SER A 151 -7.08 16.07 7.62
CA SER A 151 -8.47 16.51 7.56
C SER A 151 -8.55 17.98 7.17
N LYS A 152 -9.32 18.31 6.13
CA LYS A 152 -9.51 19.69 5.68
C LYS A 152 -10.12 20.56 6.79
N ARG A 153 -11.02 20.02 7.58
CA ARG A 153 -11.62 20.73 8.72
C ARG A 153 -10.57 21.13 9.79
N VAL A 154 -9.52 20.36 9.97
CA VAL A 154 -8.42 20.69 10.86
C VAL A 154 -7.48 21.66 10.18
N TRP A 155 -7.15 21.43 8.92
CA TRP A 155 -6.31 22.26 8.09
C TRP A 155 -6.78 23.72 8.03
N ASP A 156 -8.09 23.92 7.82
CA ASP A 156 -8.70 25.26 7.69
C ASP A 156 -8.67 26.08 9.01
N LYS A 157 -8.37 25.43 10.15
CA LYS A 157 -8.17 26.10 11.44
C LYS A 157 -6.74 26.54 11.69
N LEU A 158 -5.80 26.04 10.91
CA LEU A 158 -4.39 26.40 11.04
C LEU A 158 -4.14 27.78 10.41
N LYS A 159 -3.28 28.56 11.06
CA LYS A 159 -2.76 29.80 10.48
C LYS A 159 -1.86 29.50 9.28
N PRO A 160 -1.72 30.44 8.32
CA PRO A 160 -0.90 30.22 7.12
C PRO A 160 0.53 29.77 7.42
N ALA A 161 1.15 30.28 8.47
CA ALA A 161 2.50 29.86 8.89
C ALA A 161 2.53 28.41 9.39
N GLU A 162 1.49 27.97 10.10
CA GLU A 162 1.36 26.58 10.57
C GLU A 162 1.11 25.63 9.41
N GLN A 163 0.28 26.02 8.45
CA GLN A 163 0.05 25.25 7.21
C GLN A 163 1.36 25.08 6.41
N ALA A 164 2.15 26.16 6.30
CA ALA A 164 3.44 26.12 5.63
C ALA A 164 4.42 25.17 6.35
N ALA A 165 4.48 25.23 7.69
CA ALA A 165 5.33 24.35 8.49
C ALA A 165 4.92 22.86 8.34
N VAL A 166 3.63 22.56 8.37
CA VAL A 166 3.12 21.18 8.18
C VAL A 166 3.46 20.66 6.77
N LYS A 167 3.31 21.49 5.72
CA LYS A 167 3.69 21.10 4.36
C LYS A 167 5.19 20.83 4.25
N ALA A 168 6.03 21.69 4.82
CA ALA A 168 7.47 21.53 4.81
C ALA A 168 7.87 20.22 5.51
N ALA A 169 7.36 19.98 6.72
CA ALA A 169 7.63 18.76 7.48
C ALA A 169 7.15 17.51 6.74
N ALA A 170 6.00 17.56 6.04
CA ALA A 170 5.50 16.46 5.24
C ALA A 170 6.46 16.12 4.09
N VAL A 171 7.00 17.12 3.41
CA VAL A 171 7.98 16.90 2.32
C VAL A 171 9.30 16.35 2.87
N GLU A 172 9.81 16.88 3.97
CA GLU A 172 11.03 16.38 4.60
C GLU A 172 10.88 14.91 5.06
N SER A 173 9.72 14.54 5.59
CA SER A 173 9.47 13.18 6.08
C SER A 173 9.53 12.12 5.00
N VAL A 174 9.33 12.49 3.72
CA VAL A 174 9.43 11.57 2.58
C VAL A 174 10.82 10.93 2.46
N ALA A 175 11.86 11.66 2.83
CA ALA A 175 13.24 11.16 2.77
C ALA A 175 13.60 10.20 3.91
N LEU A 176 12.78 10.15 4.97
CA LEU A 176 13.01 9.31 6.15
C LEU A 176 12.24 7.98 6.10
N GLN A 177 11.34 7.88 5.17
CA GLN A 177 10.48 6.71 5.00
C GLN A 177 11.05 5.76 3.94
#